data_635406e513e83d41afac66ab3efbb18b
#
_entry.id   635406e513e83d41afac66ab3efbb18b
#
_cell.length_a   1.000
_cell.length_b   1.000
_cell.length_c   1.000
_cell.angle_alpha   90.00
_cell.angle_beta   90.00
_cell.angle_gamma   90.00
#
_symmetry.space_group_name_H-M   'P 1'
#
loop_
_entity.id
_entity.type
_entity.pdbx_description
1 polymer ?
#
loop_
_entity_poly.entity_id
_entity_poly.type
_entity_poly.pdbx_seq_one_letter_code
_entity_poly.pdbx_strand_id
1 'polypeptide(L)'
;ALLQNANMRTPIEKIYQRSAFSFNENDLDDQEIKKAFLKNHFSLIPVLNSKKNIVNVITWFDFFGKKENIKKCNAPMVIMAGGKGTRMAPFTNVLPKPLIPINNQTVIERIINSFHKHGKNDVHISINFKGAILKAYFQELNPSYNVSFLEESKPLGTAGALSKLNKKIKTPFFLTNCDVLFDINYKDVLDHHKKSKSLITLVGSGKEITIPYGSLQTSEDGYLSTFQEKPVLDYLINCGLYVINSTALEFIPKNKYFDITDLISILLKENYKIGVYPINDDQWVDVGQWEEYRKAVGKIT
;
A
#
# COMPACT_ATOMS: atom_id res chain seq x y z
N ALA A 1 7.37 -25.95 5.98
CA ALA A 1 8.09 -27.24 5.96
C ALA A 1 9.52 -27.10 6.46
N LEU A 2 10.36 -26.26 5.85
CA LEU A 2 11.72 -25.96 6.36
C LEU A 2 11.67 -25.29 7.74
N LEU A 3 10.65 -24.50 8.02
CA LEU A 3 10.41 -23.85 9.31
C LEU A 3 9.97 -24.84 10.43
N GLN A 4 9.57 -26.06 10.05
CA GLN A 4 9.24 -27.15 10.99
C GLN A 4 10.42 -28.08 11.26
N ASN A 5 11.65 -27.58 11.22
CA ASN A 5 12.90 -28.36 11.38
C ASN A 5 13.11 -29.44 10.31
N ALA A 6 12.45 -29.34 9.16
CA ALA A 6 12.74 -30.23 8.05
C ALA A 6 14.12 -29.91 7.47
N ASN A 7 14.99 -30.88 7.44
CA ASN A 7 16.30 -30.81 6.81
C ASN A 7 16.11 -30.76 5.29
N MET A 8 17.02 -30.11 4.55
CA MET A 8 17.04 -30.06 3.07
C MET A 8 17.02 -31.44 2.40
N ARG A 9 17.37 -32.52 3.11
CA ARG A 9 17.33 -33.91 2.67
C ARG A 9 16.02 -34.63 3.03
N THR A 10 15.11 -33.97 3.75
CA THR A 10 13.82 -34.57 4.11
C THR A 10 12.97 -34.78 2.84
N PRO A 11 12.48 -35.99 2.57
CA PRO A 11 11.62 -36.24 1.43
C PRO A 11 10.39 -35.33 1.45
N ILE A 12 10.02 -34.77 0.30
CA ILE A 12 8.93 -33.80 0.19
C ILE A 12 7.59 -34.36 0.67
N GLU A 13 7.37 -35.67 0.52
CA GLU A 13 6.20 -36.40 0.97
C GLU A 13 5.95 -36.32 2.50
N LYS A 14 7.00 -36.01 3.28
CA LYS A 14 6.92 -35.82 4.73
C LYS A 14 6.65 -34.38 5.17
N ILE A 15 6.75 -33.43 4.24
CA ILE A 15 6.74 -32.00 4.56
C ILE A 15 5.70 -31.20 3.78
N TYR A 16 5.04 -31.80 2.75
CA TYR A 16 3.97 -31.10 2.03
C TYR A 16 2.64 -31.18 2.77
N GLN A 17 1.81 -30.18 2.55
CA GLN A 17 0.46 -30.14 3.10
C GLN A 17 -0.49 -30.99 2.20
N ARG A 18 -0.98 -32.09 2.73
CA ARG A 18 -1.84 -33.04 1.98
C ARG A 18 -3.22 -32.50 1.61
N SER A 19 -3.72 -31.54 2.36
CA SER A 19 -5.04 -30.91 2.16
C SER A 19 -4.89 -29.43 1.81
N ALA A 20 -3.99 -29.11 0.87
CA ALA A 20 -3.83 -27.75 0.40
C ALA A 20 -5.13 -27.27 -0.30
N PHE A 21 -5.50 -26.02 -0.07
CA PHE A 21 -6.62 -25.39 -0.77
C PHE A 21 -6.33 -25.35 -2.29
N SER A 22 -7.28 -25.70 -3.11
CA SER A 22 -7.15 -25.74 -4.57
C SER A 22 -8.50 -25.50 -5.24
N PHE A 23 -8.48 -25.03 -6.48
CA PHE A 23 -9.65 -24.97 -7.35
C PHE A 23 -9.66 -26.14 -8.34
N ASN A 24 -10.85 -26.50 -8.82
CA ASN A 24 -11.00 -27.40 -9.96
C ASN A 24 -10.96 -26.57 -11.26
N GLU A 25 -10.36 -27.12 -12.32
CA GLU A 25 -10.25 -26.42 -13.61
C GLU A 25 -11.60 -26.04 -14.24
N ASN A 26 -12.67 -26.78 -13.90
CA ASN A 26 -14.02 -26.53 -14.38
C ASN A 26 -14.83 -25.53 -13.54
N ASP A 27 -14.34 -25.18 -12.34
CA ASP A 27 -15.06 -24.34 -11.36
C ASP A 27 -14.32 -23.02 -11.08
N LEU A 28 -13.60 -22.49 -12.08
CA LEU A 28 -12.85 -21.24 -11.93
C LEU A 28 -13.80 -20.04 -12.06
N ASP A 29 -14.07 -19.40 -10.92
CA ASP A 29 -14.75 -18.11 -10.83
C ASP A 29 -13.83 -17.07 -10.23
N ASP A 30 -13.62 -15.98 -10.96
CA ASP A 30 -12.76 -14.87 -10.56
C ASP A 30 -13.18 -14.26 -9.20
N GLN A 31 -14.47 -14.26 -8.86
CA GLN A 31 -14.91 -13.74 -7.57
C GLN A 31 -14.54 -14.67 -6.42
N GLU A 32 -14.69 -15.97 -6.61
CA GLU A 32 -14.31 -16.97 -5.61
C GLU A 32 -12.80 -17.08 -5.47
N ILE A 33 -12.03 -16.99 -6.57
CA ILE A 33 -10.58 -16.94 -6.55
C ILE A 33 -10.11 -15.70 -5.76
N LYS A 34 -10.68 -14.52 -6.06
CA LYS A 34 -10.39 -13.29 -5.35
C LYS A 34 -10.68 -13.40 -3.85
N LYS A 35 -11.84 -13.98 -3.51
CA LYS A 35 -12.25 -14.18 -2.12
C LYS A 35 -11.32 -15.14 -1.39
N ALA A 36 -10.88 -16.21 -2.06
CA ALA A 36 -9.94 -17.18 -1.51
C ALA A 36 -8.58 -16.54 -1.20
N PHE A 37 -8.04 -15.75 -2.11
CA PHE A 37 -6.79 -15.00 -1.89
C PHE A 37 -6.92 -14.03 -0.72
N LEU A 38 -7.99 -13.24 -0.68
CA LEU A 38 -8.20 -12.21 0.35
C LEU A 38 -8.44 -12.78 1.75
N LYS A 39 -9.16 -13.92 1.82
CA LYS A 39 -9.53 -14.54 3.09
C LYS A 39 -8.36 -15.29 3.72
N ASN A 40 -7.56 -15.97 2.89
CA ASN A 40 -6.58 -16.94 3.36
C ASN A 40 -5.13 -16.45 3.15
N HIS A 41 -4.93 -15.25 2.59
CA HIS A 41 -3.61 -14.66 2.32
C HIS A 41 -2.67 -15.58 1.52
N PHE A 42 -3.21 -16.36 0.60
CA PHE A 42 -2.40 -17.25 -0.24
C PHE A 42 -1.52 -16.44 -1.22
N SER A 43 -0.28 -16.87 -1.40
CA SER A 43 0.59 -16.39 -2.48
C SER A 43 0.30 -17.08 -3.81
N LEU A 44 -0.18 -18.32 -3.75
CA LEU A 44 -0.58 -19.11 -4.92
C LEU A 44 -1.70 -20.10 -4.56
N ILE A 45 -2.49 -20.49 -5.56
CA ILE A 45 -3.54 -21.50 -5.45
C ILE A 45 -3.39 -22.50 -6.60
N PRO A 46 -3.19 -23.82 -6.33
CA PRO A 46 -3.16 -24.85 -7.35
C PRO A 46 -4.53 -25.04 -8.00
N VAL A 47 -4.54 -25.31 -9.30
CA VAL A 47 -5.73 -25.73 -10.05
C VAL A 47 -5.58 -27.20 -10.42
N LEU A 48 -6.55 -28.00 -10.06
CA LEU A 48 -6.54 -29.43 -10.26
C LEU A 48 -7.56 -29.84 -11.33
N ASN A 49 -7.23 -30.88 -12.08
CA ASN A 49 -8.20 -31.55 -12.95
C ASN A 49 -9.02 -32.59 -12.17
N SER A 50 -9.96 -33.25 -12.87
CA SER A 50 -10.81 -34.31 -12.30
C SER A 50 -10.03 -35.52 -11.77
N LYS A 51 -8.77 -35.71 -12.22
CA LYS A 51 -7.86 -36.77 -11.74
C LYS A 51 -6.97 -36.30 -10.58
N LYS A 52 -7.22 -35.10 -10.02
CA LYS A 52 -6.42 -34.46 -8.95
C LYS A 52 -4.96 -34.15 -9.33
N ASN A 53 -4.67 -34.06 -10.61
CA ASN A 53 -3.36 -33.58 -11.07
C ASN A 53 -3.37 -32.06 -11.16
N ILE A 54 -2.25 -31.41 -10.82
CA ILE A 54 -2.08 -29.96 -10.99
C ILE A 54 -1.98 -29.69 -12.48
N VAL A 55 -2.92 -28.92 -13.01
CA VAL A 55 -2.96 -28.48 -14.42
C VAL A 55 -2.59 -27.02 -14.57
N ASN A 56 -2.73 -26.24 -13.50
CA ASN A 56 -2.34 -24.83 -13.48
C ASN A 56 -2.06 -24.39 -12.04
N VAL A 57 -1.42 -23.24 -11.90
CA VAL A 57 -1.22 -22.55 -10.62
C VAL A 57 -1.62 -21.11 -10.84
N ILE A 58 -2.57 -20.61 -10.05
CA ILE A 58 -2.94 -19.20 -10.05
C ILE A 58 -2.09 -18.56 -8.95
N THR A 59 -1.20 -17.64 -9.31
CA THR A 59 -0.48 -16.87 -8.32
C THR A 59 -1.26 -15.59 -8.01
N TRP A 60 -1.01 -15.02 -6.83
CA TRP A 60 -1.50 -13.68 -6.50
C TRP A 60 -1.14 -12.68 -7.60
N PHE A 61 0.10 -12.78 -8.13
CA PHE A 61 0.60 -11.91 -9.20
C PHE A 61 -0.18 -12.10 -10.51
N ASP A 62 -0.44 -13.34 -10.92
CA ASP A 62 -1.19 -13.61 -12.17
C ASP A 62 -2.63 -13.11 -12.08
N PHE A 63 -3.22 -13.20 -10.89
CA PHE A 63 -4.61 -12.83 -10.67
C PHE A 63 -4.80 -11.32 -10.49
N PHE A 64 -3.94 -10.68 -9.69
CA PHE A 64 -4.03 -9.26 -9.37
C PHE A 64 -3.02 -8.40 -10.13
N GLY A 65 -1.91 -8.99 -10.61
CA GLY A 65 -0.75 -8.30 -11.17
C GLY A 65 -0.61 -8.36 -12.70
N LYS A 66 -1.66 -8.78 -13.44
CA LYS A 66 -1.60 -8.73 -14.92
C LYS A 66 -1.21 -7.33 -15.36
N LYS A 67 -0.08 -7.21 -16.06
CA LYS A 67 0.28 -6.02 -16.86
C LYS A 67 -0.75 -5.86 -17.97
N GLU A 68 -1.96 -5.49 -17.61
CA GLU A 68 -2.95 -5.04 -18.58
C GLU A 68 -2.53 -3.65 -19.10
N ASN A 69 -2.90 -3.36 -20.34
CA ASN A 69 -2.79 -2.05 -20.95
C ASN A 69 -3.04 -0.95 -19.93
N ILE A 70 -2.10 0.00 -19.82
CA ILE A 70 -2.18 1.12 -18.90
C ILE A 70 -3.54 1.81 -19.08
N LYS A 71 -4.45 1.59 -18.16
CA LYS A 71 -5.80 2.15 -18.22
C LYS A 71 -5.77 3.59 -17.73
N LYS A 72 -6.46 4.48 -18.45
CA LYS A 72 -6.56 5.90 -18.04
C LYS A 72 -7.30 6.04 -16.71
N CYS A 73 -6.69 6.75 -15.80
CA CYS A 73 -7.23 7.10 -14.49
C CYS A 73 -7.34 8.62 -14.37
N ASN A 74 -8.57 9.14 -14.29
CA ASN A 74 -8.84 10.59 -14.24
C ASN A 74 -9.26 10.99 -12.81
N ALA A 75 -8.39 10.75 -11.83
CA ALA A 75 -8.60 11.18 -10.45
C ALA A 75 -7.45 12.06 -9.98
N PRO A 76 -7.67 13.10 -9.17
CA PRO A 76 -6.60 13.89 -8.60
C PRO A 76 -5.74 13.04 -7.65
N MET A 77 -4.48 13.47 -7.45
CA MET A 77 -3.59 12.90 -6.45
C MET A 77 -3.20 13.96 -5.43
N VAL A 78 -3.19 13.58 -4.17
CA VAL A 78 -2.67 14.38 -3.05
C VAL A 78 -1.45 13.68 -2.47
N ILE A 79 -0.33 14.40 -2.38
CA ILE A 79 0.92 13.88 -1.81
C ILE A 79 1.21 14.61 -0.50
N MET A 80 1.36 13.84 0.59
CA MET A 80 1.66 14.40 1.91
C MET A 80 3.17 14.60 2.07
N ALA A 81 3.62 15.84 1.92
CA ALA A 81 5.04 16.21 1.88
C ALA A 81 5.46 17.22 2.97
N GLY A 82 4.60 17.48 3.96
CA GLY A 82 4.86 18.47 5.03
C GLY A 82 5.76 17.98 6.18
N GLY A 83 6.11 16.70 6.22
CA GLY A 83 6.86 16.08 7.30
C GLY A 83 8.36 16.45 7.32
N LYS A 84 8.98 16.40 8.52
CA LYS A 84 10.42 16.68 8.70
C LYS A 84 11.36 15.62 8.13
N GLY A 85 10.89 14.38 7.98
CA GLY A 85 11.67 13.27 7.42
C GLY A 85 12.89 12.87 8.26
N THR A 86 12.84 12.99 9.58
CA THR A 86 13.98 12.80 10.51
C THR A 86 14.68 11.45 10.38
N ARG A 87 13.97 10.41 9.98
CA ARG A 87 14.54 9.05 9.71
C ARG A 87 15.54 9.02 8.56
N MET A 88 15.52 10.04 7.69
CA MET A 88 16.41 10.18 6.53
C MET A 88 17.50 11.22 6.75
N ALA A 89 17.79 11.62 8.00
CA ALA A 89 18.95 12.43 8.30
C ALA A 89 20.25 11.67 7.93
N PRO A 90 21.32 12.33 7.42
CA PRO A 90 21.47 13.80 7.33
C PRO A 90 20.87 14.48 6.10
N PHE A 91 20.38 13.77 5.08
CA PHE A 91 19.83 14.38 3.86
C PHE A 91 18.73 15.38 4.16
N THR A 92 17.81 15.03 5.06
CA THR A 92 16.69 15.89 5.43
C THR A 92 17.09 17.10 6.27
N ASN A 93 18.33 17.17 6.75
CA ASN A 93 18.88 18.39 7.32
C ASN A 93 19.10 19.48 6.26
N VAL A 94 19.25 19.10 4.99
CA VAL A 94 19.49 20.03 3.87
C VAL A 94 18.28 20.10 2.96
N LEU A 95 17.79 18.95 2.47
CA LEU A 95 16.67 18.86 1.53
C LEU A 95 15.38 18.41 2.19
N PRO A 96 14.19 18.83 1.73
CA PRO A 96 12.95 18.18 2.13
C PRO A 96 12.93 16.74 1.62
N LYS A 97 12.35 15.83 2.40
CA LYS A 97 12.31 14.38 2.10
C LYS A 97 11.87 14.03 0.68
N PRO A 98 10.82 14.67 0.10
CA PRO A 98 10.39 14.38 -1.27
C PRO A 98 11.44 14.63 -2.34
N LEU A 99 12.43 15.47 -2.07
CA LEU A 99 13.52 15.80 -3.00
C LEU A 99 14.77 14.91 -2.85
N ILE A 100 14.74 13.89 -2.01
CA ILE A 100 15.82 12.90 -1.95
C ILE A 100 15.89 12.20 -3.32
N PRO A 101 17.09 12.17 -3.96
CA PRO A 101 17.22 11.57 -5.27
C PRO A 101 17.24 10.04 -5.21
N ILE A 102 16.57 9.39 -6.16
CA ILE A 102 16.78 7.98 -6.50
C ILE A 102 17.26 7.95 -7.94
N ASN A 103 18.55 7.66 -8.12
CA ASN A 103 19.24 7.83 -9.40
C ASN A 103 19.07 9.28 -9.93
N ASN A 104 18.58 9.46 -11.14
CA ASN A 104 18.46 10.75 -11.80
C ASN A 104 17.13 11.49 -11.55
N GLN A 105 16.30 11.03 -10.62
CA GLN A 105 14.99 11.64 -10.32
C GLN A 105 14.78 11.73 -8.82
N THR A 106 14.04 12.73 -8.39
CA THR A 106 13.60 12.80 -6.99
C THR A 106 12.48 11.80 -6.69
N VAL A 107 12.34 11.44 -5.42
CA VAL A 107 11.24 10.54 -4.99
C VAL A 107 9.88 11.06 -5.44
N ILE A 108 9.63 12.37 -5.26
CA ILE A 108 8.34 12.96 -5.62
C ILE A 108 8.08 12.93 -7.14
N GLU A 109 9.09 13.12 -7.98
CA GLU A 109 8.95 12.97 -9.43
C GLU A 109 8.58 11.54 -9.80
N ARG A 110 9.21 10.55 -9.17
CA ARG A 110 8.90 9.13 -9.41
C ARG A 110 7.46 8.80 -9.05
N ILE A 111 6.97 9.29 -7.90
CA ILE A 111 5.57 9.13 -7.49
C ILE A 111 4.64 9.73 -8.55
N ILE A 112 4.88 10.97 -8.95
CA ILE A 112 4.05 11.67 -9.91
C ILE A 112 4.12 11.01 -11.29
N ASN A 113 5.31 10.65 -11.76
CA ASN A 113 5.50 10.01 -13.06
C ASN A 113 4.85 8.62 -13.12
N SER A 114 4.93 7.83 -12.05
CA SER A 114 4.22 6.54 -11.97
C SER A 114 2.71 6.74 -12.12
N PHE A 115 2.15 7.74 -11.46
CA PHE A 115 0.74 8.06 -11.55
C PHE A 115 0.34 8.62 -12.93
N HIS A 116 1.16 9.50 -13.50
CA HIS A 116 0.89 10.14 -14.80
C HIS A 116 0.98 9.18 -16.00
N LYS A 117 1.61 8.01 -15.85
CA LYS A 117 1.49 6.95 -16.85
C LYS A 117 0.03 6.56 -17.11
N HIS A 118 -0.84 6.73 -16.11
CA HIS A 118 -2.27 6.43 -16.18
C HIS A 118 -3.15 7.62 -16.63
N GLY A 119 -2.58 8.78 -16.85
CA GLY A 119 -3.30 9.97 -17.33
C GLY A 119 -2.74 11.26 -16.76
N LYS A 120 -3.04 12.39 -17.40
CA LYS A 120 -2.68 13.72 -16.89
C LYS A 120 -3.69 14.14 -15.84
N ASN A 121 -3.29 14.15 -14.59
CA ASN A 121 -4.16 14.46 -13.46
C ASN A 121 -3.59 15.64 -12.67
N ASP A 122 -4.47 16.34 -11.95
CA ASP A 122 -4.04 17.38 -11.02
C ASP A 122 -3.33 16.75 -9.82
N VAL A 123 -2.20 17.33 -9.45
CA VAL A 123 -1.40 16.93 -8.29
C VAL A 123 -1.44 18.05 -7.25
N HIS A 124 -1.86 17.70 -6.05
CA HIS A 124 -1.84 18.58 -4.89
C HIS A 124 -0.77 18.09 -3.91
N ILE A 125 0.13 18.97 -3.49
CA ILE A 125 1.23 18.62 -2.60
C ILE A 125 1.07 19.39 -1.29
N SER A 126 0.87 18.66 -0.18
CA SER A 126 0.87 19.26 1.15
C SER A 126 2.30 19.59 1.54
N ILE A 127 2.54 20.83 1.94
CA ILE A 127 3.87 21.33 2.32
C ILE A 127 3.85 22.08 3.64
N ASN A 128 4.92 21.88 4.44
CA ASN A 128 5.20 22.62 5.65
C ASN A 128 6.71 22.79 5.82
N PHE A 129 7.42 21.76 6.32
CA PHE A 129 8.85 21.82 6.55
C PHE A 129 9.61 21.95 5.22
N LYS A 130 10.41 23.01 5.09
CA LYS A 130 11.17 23.34 3.86
C LYS A 130 10.30 23.45 2.60
N GLY A 131 9.02 23.81 2.74
CA GLY A 131 8.10 23.94 1.63
C GLY A 131 8.54 24.92 0.56
N ALA A 132 9.28 25.97 0.93
CA ALA A 132 9.83 26.93 -0.04
C ALA A 132 10.82 26.27 -1.03
N ILE A 133 11.66 25.34 -0.54
CA ILE A 133 12.59 24.59 -1.41
C ILE A 133 11.81 23.73 -2.40
N LEU A 134 10.75 23.05 -1.94
CA LEU A 134 9.91 22.21 -2.80
C LEU A 134 9.18 23.04 -3.87
N LYS A 135 8.69 24.23 -3.51
CA LYS A 135 8.08 25.15 -4.48
C LYS A 135 9.08 25.62 -5.55
N ALA A 136 10.27 26.05 -5.11
CA ALA A 136 11.32 26.49 -6.03
C ALA A 136 11.74 25.36 -6.98
N TYR A 137 11.83 24.13 -6.49
CA TYR A 137 12.13 22.97 -7.30
C TYR A 137 11.08 22.75 -8.42
N PHE A 138 9.79 22.77 -8.11
CA PHE A 138 8.75 22.62 -9.11
C PHE A 138 8.63 23.83 -10.06
N GLN A 139 8.97 25.01 -9.59
CA GLN A 139 9.06 26.20 -10.44
C GLN A 139 10.16 26.07 -11.48
N GLU A 140 11.32 25.58 -11.10
CA GLU A 140 12.46 25.33 -12.02
C GLU A 140 12.18 24.13 -12.94
N LEU A 141 11.61 23.06 -12.42
CA LEU A 141 11.26 21.86 -13.19
C LEU A 141 10.25 22.14 -14.29
N ASN A 142 9.37 23.14 -14.10
CA ASN A 142 8.33 23.57 -15.03
C ASN A 142 7.60 22.38 -15.70
N PRO A 143 6.97 21.48 -14.94
CA PRO A 143 6.41 20.24 -15.46
C PRO A 143 5.22 20.48 -16.39
N SER A 144 4.96 19.57 -17.31
CA SER A 144 3.82 19.62 -18.25
C SER A 144 2.46 19.32 -17.60
N TYR A 145 2.40 19.19 -16.28
CA TYR A 145 1.21 18.87 -15.49
C TYR A 145 0.96 19.91 -14.40
N ASN A 146 -0.29 19.99 -13.94
CA ASN A 146 -0.67 20.96 -12.92
C ASN A 146 -0.24 20.49 -11.53
N VAL A 147 0.56 21.32 -10.84
CA VAL A 147 0.92 21.15 -9.44
C VAL A 147 0.34 22.30 -8.63
N SER A 148 -0.33 21.98 -7.54
CA SER A 148 -0.80 22.97 -6.56
C SER A 148 -0.31 22.61 -5.16
N PHE A 149 -0.04 23.61 -4.35
CA PHE A 149 0.48 23.42 -2.99
C PHE A 149 -0.60 23.69 -1.94
N LEU A 150 -0.67 22.78 -0.97
CA LEU A 150 -1.49 22.91 0.24
C LEU A 150 -0.57 23.32 1.38
N GLU A 151 -0.45 24.63 1.60
CA GLU A 151 0.46 25.15 2.62
C GLU A 151 -0.10 24.97 4.02
N GLU A 152 0.67 24.38 4.89
CA GLU A 152 0.36 24.21 6.30
C GLU A 152 1.17 25.24 7.11
N SER A 153 0.49 26.11 7.88
CA SER A 153 1.16 27.06 8.79
C SER A 153 1.79 26.37 10.01
N LYS A 154 1.31 25.19 10.34
CA LYS A 154 1.82 24.28 11.38
C LYS A 154 1.59 22.85 10.92
N PRO A 155 2.36 21.86 11.41
CA PRO A 155 2.12 20.46 11.05
C PRO A 155 0.68 20.04 11.39
N LEU A 156 -0.05 19.54 10.42
CA LEU A 156 -1.45 19.13 10.56
C LEU A 156 -1.65 17.60 10.53
N GLY A 157 -0.56 16.83 10.54
CA GLY A 157 -0.63 15.36 10.42
C GLY A 157 -0.86 14.90 9.00
N THR A 158 -1.10 13.60 8.82
CA THR A 158 -1.20 12.96 7.50
C THR A 158 -2.56 13.15 6.82
N ALA A 159 -3.54 13.74 7.49
CA ALA A 159 -4.86 14.03 6.91
C ALA A 159 -5.35 15.46 7.15
N GLY A 160 -4.85 16.17 8.16
CA GLY A 160 -5.38 17.51 8.52
C GLY A 160 -5.26 18.54 7.40
N ALA A 161 -4.22 18.47 6.56
CA ALA A 161 -4.06 19.35 5.40
C ALA A 161 -5.17 19.15 4.36
N LEU A 162 -5.80 17.96 4.30
CA LEU A 162 -6.89 17.65 3.36
C LEU A 162 -8.13 18.53 3.62
N SER A 163 -8.30 19.07 4.83
CA SER A 163 -9.39 20.01 5.13
C SER A 163 -9.38 21.24 4.22
N LYS A 164 -8.22 21.58 3.61
CA LYS A 164 -8.06 22.69 2.65
C LYS A 164 -8.57 22.33 1.23
N LEU A 165 -8.81 21.06 0.96
CA LEU A 165 -9.37 20.55 -0.28
C LEU A 165 -10.90 20.49 -0.27
N ASN A 166 -11.52 20.63 0.88
CA ASN A 166 -12.97 20.64 1.00
C ASN A 166 -13.57 21.69 0.05
N LYS A 167 -14.55 21.30 -0.77
CA LYS A 167 -15.17 22.07 -1.87
C LYS A 167 -14.31 22.24 -3.15
N LYS A 168 -13.02 21.91 -3.15
CA LYS A 168 -12.18 21.99 -4.36
C LYS A 168 -12.22 20.67 -5.15
N ILE A 169 -12.18 19.55 -4.46
CA ILE A 169 -12.27 18.21 -5.06
C ILE A 169 -13.68 17.66 -4.81
N LYS A 170 -14.37 17.27 -5.89
CA LYS A 170 -15.74 16.72 -5.87
C LYS A 170 -15.80 15.25 -6.26
N THR A 171 -14.68 14.68 -6.66
CA THR A 171 -14.55 13.28 -7.10
C THR A 171 -13.68 12.52 -6.11
N PRO A 172 -13.70 11.17 -6.12
CA PRO A 172 -12.68 10.40 -5.41
C PRO A 172 -11.28 10.78 -5.88
N PHE A 173 -10.33 10.81 -4.97
CA PHE A 173 -8.94 11.19 -5.21
C PHE A 173 -7.98 10.23 -4.53
N PHE A 174 -6.75 10.16 -5.03
CA PHE A 174 -5.69 9.42 -4.37
C PHE A 174 -5.00 10.27 -3.31
N LEU A 175 -4.70 9.67 -2.17
CA LEU A 175 -3.81 10.22 -1.16
C LEU A 175 -2.63 9.29 -0.99
N THR A 176 -1.41 9.84 -1.02
CA THR A 176 -0.20 9.04 -0.80
C THR A 176 0.81 9.78 0.08
N ASN A 177 1.64 9.04 0.78
CA ASN A 177 2.84 9.58 1.41
C ASN A 177 3.87 9.95 0.34
N CYS A 178 4.81 10.85 0.69
CA CYS A 178 5.86 11.30 -0.24
C CYS A 178 7.11 10.39 -0.25
N ASP A 179 7.03 9.23 0.35
CA ASP A 179 8.14 8.30 0.54
C ASP A 179 7.81 6.86 0.13
N VAL A 180 6.73 6.66 -0.61
CA VAL A 180 6.31 5.33 -1.07
C VAL A 180 6.16 5.34 -2.59
N LEU A 181 6.80 4.38 -3.24
CA LEU A 181 6.73 4.18 -4.68
C LEU A 181 5.84 2.97 -4.98
N PHE A 182 5.00 3.09 -6.01
CA PHE A 182 4.08 2.03 -6.43
C PHE A 182 4.26 1.69 -7.92
N ASP A 183 4.27 0.40 -8.23
CA ASP A 183 4.14 -0.14 -9.59
C ASP A 183 2.82 -0.91 -9.70
N ILE A 184 1.72 -0.17 -9.76
CA ILE A 184 0.35 -0.70 -9.77
C ILE A 184 -0.49 -0.02 -10.85
N ASN A 185 -1.62 -0.63 -11.20
CA ASN A 185 -2.61 0.01 -12.04
C ASN A 185 -3.57 0.87 -11.18
N TYR A 186 -3.35 2.17 -11.14
CA TYR A 186 -4.19 3.11 -10.35
C TYR A 186 -5.66 3.09 -10.76
N LYS A 187 -5.97 2.79 -12.04
CA LYS A 187 -7.35 2.67 -12.49
C LYS A 187 -8.08 1.51 -11.82
N ASP A 188 -7.42 0.38 -11.64
CA ASP A 188 -8.03 -0.79 -11.01
C ASP A 188 -8.31 -0.54 -9.53
N VAL A 189 -7.41 0.17 -8.83
CA VAL A 189 -7.64 0.63 -7.45
C VAL A 189 -8.87 1.55 -7.38
N LEU A 190 -8.98 2.51 -8.30
CA LEU A 190 -10.12 3.43 -8.37
C LEU A 190 -11.43 2.71 -8.69
N ASP A 191 -11.39 1.75 -9.61
CA ASP A 191 -12.59 0.96 -9.98
C ASP A 191 -13.03 0.06 -8.83
N HIS A 192 -12.09 -0.55 -8.12
CA HIS A 192 -12.38 -1.30 -6.89
C HIS A 192 -13.04 -0.41 -5.83
N HIS A 193 -12.50 0.80 -5.60
CA HIS A 193 -13.09 1.77 -4.67
C HIS A 193 -14.53 2.10 -5.04
N LYS A 194 -14.80 2.41 -6.31
CA LYS A 194 -16.14 2.72 -6.80
C LYS A 194 -17.10 1.53 -6.69
N LYS A 195 -16.62 0.32 -7.06
CA LYS A 195 -17.43 -0.91 -7.02
C LYS A 195 -17.79 -1.31 -5.59
N SER A 196 -16.87 -1.16 -4.65
CA SER A 196 -17.10 -1.46 -3.22
C SER A 196 -17.97 -0.42 -2.53
N LYS A 197 -18.20 0.75 -3.15
CA LYS A 197 -18.89 1.91 -2.55
C LYS A 197 -18.31 2.30 -1.20
N SER A 198 -17.00 2.18 -1.07
CA SER A 198 -16.26 2.53 0.13
C SER A 198 -16.06 4.04 0.25
N LEU A 199 -16.05 4.56 1.47
CA LEU A 199 -15.73 5.96 1.71
C LEU A 199 -14.22 6.21 1.61
N ILE A 200 -13.43 5.23 2.07
CA ILE A 200 -11.98 5.15 1.88
C ILE A 200 -11.63 3.73 1.42
N THR A 201 -10.64 3.61 0.54
CA THR A 201 -10.02 2.33 0.21
C THR A 201 -8.52 2.45 0.49
N LEU A 202 -8.01 1.57 1.34
CA LEU A 202 -6.58 1.45 1.64
C LEU A 202 -5.94 0.48 0.65
N VAL A 203 -4.74 0.78 0.20
CA VAL A 203 -3.90 -0.19 -0.50
C VAL A 203 -3.06 -0.93 0.55
N GLY A 204 -3.15 -2.25 0.54
CA GLY A 204 -2.47 -3.10 1.51
C GLY A 204 -1.67 -4.20 0.85
N SER A 205 -0.49 -4.52 1.40
CA SER A 205 0.36 -5.62 0.97
C SER A 205 0.39 -6.74 1.98
N GLY A 206 0.35 -7.98 1.51
CA GLY A 206 0.55 -9.15 2.37
C GLY A 206 1.98 -9.19 2.88
N LYS A 207 2.16 -9.44 4.18
CA LYS A 207 3.48 -9.60 4.79
C LYS A 207 3.49 -10.76 5.76
N GLU A 208 4.41 -11.69 5.53
CA GLU A 208 4.69 -12.78 6.44
C GLU A 208 5.76 -12.36 7.46
N ILE A 209 5.47 -12.55 8.74
CA ILE A 209 6.41 -12.30 9.83
C ILE A 209 6.66 -13.61 10.55
N THR A 210 7.86 -14.13 10.43
CA THR A 210 8.28 -15.31 11.17
C THR A 210 8.80 -14.90 12.54
N ILE A 211 8.19 -15.41 13.61
CA ILE A 211 8.75 -15.30 14.96
C ILE A 211 9.84 -16.37 15.07
N PRO A 212 11.15 -16.00 15.27
CA PRO A 212 12.24 -16.98 15.23
C PRO A 212 12.34 -17.84 16.50
N TYR A 213 11.33 -17.81 17.37
CA TYR A 213 11.24 -18.50 18.65
C TYR A 213 9.91 -19.24 18.78
N GLY A 214 9.83 -20.18 19.74
CA GLY A 214 8.56 -20.74 20.16
C GLY A 214 7.67 -19.66 20.80
N SER A 215 6.43 -19.55 20.36
CA SER A 215 5.43 -18.68 20.97
C SER A 215 4.60 -19.47 22.00
N LEU A 216 4.27 -18.81 23.09
CA LEU A 216 3.52 -19.37 24.20
C LEU A 216 2.24 -18.55 24.39
N GLN A 217 1.12 -19.24 24.62
CA GLN A 217 -0.09 -18.60 25.14
C GLN A 217 -0.42 -19.21 26.48
N THR A 218 -0.86 -18.41 27.42
CA THR A 218 -1.26 -18.85 28.76
C THR A 218 -2.75 -18.67 28.97
N SER A 219 -3.34 -19.53 29.79
CA SER A 219 -4.67 -19.31 30.35
C SER A 219 -4.65 -18.15 31.36
N GLU A 220 -5.82 -17.71 31.80
CA GLU A 220 -5.96 -16.67 32.85
C GLU A 220 -5.29 -17.07 34.15
N ASP A 221 -5.20 -18.38 34.44
CA ASP A 221 -4.54 -18.95 35.63
C ASP A 221 -3.02 -19.12 35.48
N GLY A 222 -2.43 -18.67 34.32
CA GLY A 222 -1.00 -18.70 34.06
C GLY A 222 -0.42 -20.04 33.56
N TYR A 223 -1.26 -21.04 33.27
CA TYR A 223 -0.82 -22.30 32.69
C TYR A 223 -0.64 -22.20 31.19
N LEU A 224 0.29 -22.98 30.62
CA LEU A 224 0.49 -23.05 29.16
C LEU A 224 -0.76 -23.62 28.50
N SER A 225 -1.39 -22.82 27.61
CA SER A 225 -2.54 -23.24 26.81
C SER A 225 -2.17 -23.62 25.38
N THR A 226 -1.19 -22.94 24.80
CA THR A 226 -0.75 -23.20 23.41
C THR A 226 0.75 -22.99 23.29
N PHE A 227 1.40 -23.89 22.57
CA PHE A 227 2.81 -23.78 22.16
C PHE A 227 2.90 -23.89 20.64
N GLN A 228 3.61 -22.95 20.00
CA GLN A 228 3.80 -22.97 18.57
C GLN A 228 5.25 -22.61 18.23
N GLU A 229 5.99 -23.56 17.66
CA GLU A 229 7.40 -23.37 17.31
C GLU A 229 7.50 -22.53 16.03
N LYS A 230 8.23 -21.41 16.10
CA LYS A 230 8.50 -20.50 14.99
C LYS A 230 7.28 -20.18 14.14
N PRO A 231 6.22 -19.64 14.72
CA PRO A 231 5.01 -19.36 13.98
C PRO A 231 5.25 -18.30 12.90
N VAL A 232 4.61 -18.51 11.76
CA VAL A 232 4.51 -17.51 10.69
C VAL A 232 3.18 -16.80 10.84
N LEU A 233 3.24 -15.48 10.94
CA LEU A 233 2.08 -14.61 11.07
C LEU A 233 1.88 -13.85 9.76
N ASP A 234 0.68 -13.96 9.21
CA ASP A 234 0.30 -13.27 7.98
C ASP A 234 -0.47 -12.00 8.32
N TYR A 235 0.02 -10.87 7.86
CA TYR A 235 -0.63 -9.58 8.02
C TYR A 235 -0.85 -8.91 6.68
N LEU A 236 -1.92 -8.16 6.58
CA LEU A 236 -2.11 -7.19 5.52
C LEU A 236 -1.70 -5.82 6.06
N ILE A 237 -0.58 -5.29 5.56
CA ILE A 237 -0.02 -4.02 6.03
C ILE A 237 -0.45 -2.86 5.14
N ASN A 238 -0.67 -1.70 5.75
CA ASN A 238 -1.03 -0.48 5.04
C ASN A 238 0.19 0.12 4.33
N CYS A 239 0.11 0.26 3.01
CA CYS A 239 1.20 0.74 2.17
C CYS A 239 1.29 2.28 2.06
N GLY A 240 0.36 3.03 2.66
CA GLY A 240 0.38 4.51 2.60
C GLY A 240 -0.17 5.10 1.31
N LEU A 241 -0.95 4.35 0.54
CA LEU A 241 -1.75 4.82 -0.59
C LEU A 241 -3.23 4.56 -0.33
N TYR A 242 -4.04 5.56 -0.60
CA TYR A 242 -5.47 5.53 -0.34
C TYR A 242 -6.25 6.09 -1.52
N VAL A 243 -7.48 5.60 -1.73
CA VAL A 243 -8.51 6.29 -2.52
C VAL A 243 -9.56 6.79 -1.54
N ILE A 244 -9.83 8.09 -1.57
CA ILE A 244 -10.72 8.77 -0.63
C ILE A 244 -11.87 9.42 -1.41
N ASN A 245 -13.10 9.14 -1.01
CA ASN A 245 -14.26 9.85 -1.50
C ASN A 245 -14.24 11.29 -0.95
N SER A 246 -14.53 12.28 -1.78
CA SER A 246 -14.49 13.69 -1.37
C SER A 246 -15.39 14.01 -0.18
N THR A 247 -16.46 13.26 0.03
CA THR A 247 -17.35 13.41 1.19
C THR A 247 -16.66 13.05 2.52
N ALA A 248 -15.60 12.21 2.50
CA ALA A 248 -14.82 11.91 3.69
C ALA A 248 -14.09 13.14 4.27
N LEU A 249 -13.89 14.18 3.46
CA LEU A 249 -13.27 15.43 3.91
C LEU A 249 -14.11 16.18 4.97
N GLU A 250 -15.40 15.89 5.07
CA GLU A 250 -16.30 16.51 6.07
C GLU A 250 -15.97 16.06 7.49
N PHE A 251 -15.35 14.89 7.66
CA PHE A 251 -14.93 14.36 8.95
C PHE A 251 -13.60 14.92 9.44
N ILE A 252 -12.87 15.68 8.59
CA ILE A 252 -11.56 16.21 8.94
C ILE A 252 -11.71 17.59 9.58
N PRO A 253 -11.27 17.78 10.84
CA PRO A 253 -11.38 19.04 11.52
C PRO A 253 -10.47 20.11 10.87
N LYS A 254 -10.99 21.33 10.74
CA LYS A 254 -10.23 22.44 10.13
C LYS A 254 -9.10 22.90 11.05
N ASN A 255 -7.91 23.07 10.46
CA ASN A 255 -6.73 23.65 11.13
C ASN A 255 -6.31 22.93 12.44
N LYS A 256 -6.63 21.65 12.58
CA LYS A 256 -6.21 20.81 13.70
C LYS A 256 -5.28 19.72 13.20
N TYR A 257 -4.39 19.26 14.08
CA TYR A 257 -3.60 18.04 13.85
C TYR A 257 -4.57 16.86 13.75
N PHE A 258 -4.42 16.08 12.68
CA PHE A 258 -5.30 14.96 12.39
C PHE A 258 -4.62 14.00 11.44
N ASP A 259 -4.47 12.75 11.84
CA ASP A 259 -3.85 11.72 11.02
C ASP A 259 -4.88 10.92 10.20
N ILE A 260 -4.44 10.29 9.14
CA ILE A 260 -5.29 9.40 8.33
C ILE A 260 -5.84 8.23 9.15
N THR A 261 -5.10 7.78 10.14
CA THR A 261 -5.52 6.75 11.09
C THR A 261 -6.68 7.20 11.98
N ASP A 262 -6.71 8.49 12.34
CA ASP A 262 -7.82 9.08 13.10
C ASP A 262 -9.09 9.09 12.25
N LEU A 263 -8.95 9.49 10.96
CA LEU A 263 -10.06 9.45 10.02
C LEU A 263 -10.61 8.03 9.85
N ILE A 264 -9.74 7.04 9.64
CA ILE A 264 -10.12 5.64 9.52
C ILE A 264 -10.85 5.17 10.78
N SER A 265 -10.33 5.51 11.96
CA SER A 265 -10.92 5.12 13.24
C SER A 265 -12.32 5.70 13.45
N ILE A 266 -12.52 6.99 13.10
CA ILE A 266 -13.83 7.64 13.17
C ILE A 266 -14.81 6.95 12.20
N LEU A 267 -14.40 6.74 10.97
CA LEU A 267 -15.28 6.13 9.96
C LEU A 267 -15.66 4.69 10.30
N LEU A 268 -14.75 3.90 10.89
CA LEU A 268 -15.06 2.56 11.39
C LEU A 268 -16.07 2.61 12.54
N LYS A 269 -15.89 3.53 13.48
CA LYS A 269 -16.81 3.73 14.62
C LYS A 269 -18.21 4.15 14.17
N GLU A 270 -18.29 4.97 13.13
CA GLU A 270 -19.54 5.42 12.51
C GLU A 270 -20.12 4.40 11.51
N ASN A 271 -19.56 3.18 11.43
CA ASN A 271 -19.97 2.09 10.55
C ASN A 271 -19.93 2.40 9.05
N TYR A 272 -19.08 3.33 8.61
CA TYR A 272 -18.83 3.55 7.19
C TYR A 272 -18.02 2.40 6.57
N LYS A 273 -18.29 2.12 5.29
CA LYS A 273 -17.53 1.10 4.54
C LYS A 273 -16.14 1.61 4.22
N ILE A 274 -15.14 0.89 4.70
CA ILE A 274 -13.74 1.07 4.35
C ILE A 274 -13.29 -0.17 3.57
N GLY A 275 -12.80 0.05 2.35
CA GLY A 275 -12.30 -1.02 1.49
C GLY A 275 -10.80 -1.23 1.67
N VAL A 276 -10.34 -2.40 1.27
CA VAL A 276 -8.92 -2.70 1.14
C VAL A 276 -8.69 -3.24 -0.27
N TYR A 277 -7.69 -2.70 -0.94
CA TYR A 277 -7.19 -3.18 -2.22
C TYR A 277 -5.84 -3.84 -2.01
N PRO A 278 -5.75 -5.16 -2.16
CA PRO A 278 -4.50 -5.87 -1.94
C PRO A 278 -3.55 -5.73 -3.12
N ILE A 279 -2.27 -5.61 -2.83
CA ILE A 279 -1.16 -5.64 -3.79
C ILE A 279 -0.08 -6.62 -3.32
N ASN A 280 0.82 -6.99 -4.22
CA ASN A 280 2.01 -7.78 -3.88
C ASN A 280 3.09 -6.93 -3.21
N ASP A 281 3.98 -7.59 -2.47
CA ASP A 281 5.08 -6.92 -1.76
C ASP A 281 6.11 -6.30 -2.72
N ASP A 282 6.25 -6.83 -3.93
CA ASP A 282 7.13 -6.31 -4.99
C ASP A 282 6.56 -5.10 -5.76
N GLN A 283 5.26 -4.81 -5.61
CA GLN A 283 4.57 -3.70 -6.26
C GLN A 283 4.69 -2.37 -5.52
N TRP A 284 5.34 -2.34 -4.36
CA TRP A 284 5.56 -1.12 -3.61
C TRP A 284 6.92 -1.11 -2.92
N VAL A 285 7.44 0.08 -2.66
CA VAL A 285 8.71 0.26 -1.94
C VAL A 285 8.57 1.47 -1.03
N ASP A 286 8.77 1.26 0.28
CA ASP A 286 8.92 2.35 1.26
C ASP A 286 10.39 2.84 1.22
N VAL A 287 10.60 4.05 0.73
CA VAL A 287 11.93 4.70 0.71
C VAL A 287 12.12 5.67 1.87
N GLY A 288 11.28 5.58 2.89
CA GLY A 288 11.28 6.43 4.06
C GLY A 288 12.36 6.12 5.09
N GLN A 289 13.12 5.05 4.92
CA GLN A 289 14.21 4.60 5.78
C GLN A 289 15.44 4.23 4.97
N TRP A 290 16.64 4.36 5.58
CA TRP A 290 17.91 4.15 4.89
C TRP A 290 18.09 2.77 4.27
N GLU A 291 17.68 1.71 4.94
CA GLU A 291 17.83 0.35 4.44
C GLU A 291 16.99 0.14 3.18
N GLU A 292 15.74 0.54 3.22
CA GLU A 292 14.81 0.40 2.11
C GLU A 292 15.19 1.33 0.93
N TYR A 293 15.64 2.55 1.24
CA TYR A 293 16.18 3.46 0.24
C TYR A 293 17.37 2.85 -0.54
N ARG A 294 18.35 2.24 0.17
CA ARG A 294 19.48 1.57 -0.48
C ARG A 294 19.02 0.42 -1.37
N LYS A 295 18.06 -0.38 -0.92
CA LYS A 295 17.47 -1.45 -1.72
C LYS A 295 16.76 -0.89 -2.96
N ALA A 296 16.04 0.22 -2.83
CA ALA A 296 15.36 0.87 -3.94
C ALA A 296 16.34 1.39 -5.00
N VAL A 297 17.44 2.04 -4.59
CA VAL A 297 18.48 2.51 -5.51
C VAL A 297 19.10 1.34 -6.31
N GLY A 298 19.30 0.17 -5.68
CA GLY A 298 19.83 -1.02 -6.34
C GLY A 298 18.83 -1.78 -7.22
N LYS A 299 17.53 -1.65 -6.99
CA LYS A 299 16.48 -2.34 -7.77
C LYS A 299 15.98 -1.53 -8.98
N ILE A 300 16.14 -0.22 -8.94
CA ILE A 300 15.61 0.71 -9.95
C ILE A 300 16.67 1.04 -11.03
N THR A 301 17.84 0.37 -10.98
CA THR A 301 18.79 0.33 -12.07
C THR A 301 18.33 -0.70 -13.09
#